data_fd552601996d0b8af0fbd0301d59e1fe
#
_entry.id   fd552601996d0b8af0fbd0301d59e1fe
#
_cell.length_a   1.000
_cell.length_b   1.000
_cell.length_c   1.000
_cell.angle_alpha   90.00
_cell.angle_beta   90.00
_cell.angle_gamma   90.00
#
_symmetry.space_group_name_H-M   'P 1'
#
loop_
_entity.id
_entity.type
_entity.pdbx_description
1 polymer ?
#
loop_
_entity_poly.entity_id
_entity_poly.type
_entity_poly.pdbx_seq_one_letter_code
_entity_poly.pdbx_strand_id
1 'polypeptide(L)'
;MKINAGEIRVGMLLEHKNDLWQVLKTQYVKPGKGGAFAQVEMKSLNKNTKLNERFRSSETVEKASLNEVNYNYLYEDENNYFFIEPKSFEQIEIKKNLIGEKGKLLTENLEVSVSFYNELPISVDLPKQVVCKIETTDAALKGQTVSSSYKPATLNNGLNIQVPPFIEAGDEVMIDTRNLEYIKKN
;
A
#
# COMPACT_ATOMS: atom_id res chain seq x y z
N MET A 1 9.97 20.25 -1.05
CA MET A 1 10.44 20.84 0.25
C MET A 1 11.86 20.38 0.52
N LYS A 2 12.79 21.30 0.81
CA LYS A 2 14.20 20.99 1.07
C LYS A 2 14.40 20.51 2.50
N ILE A 3 15.09 19.38 2.66
CA ILE A 3 15.49 18.81 3.96
C ILE A 3 16.98 18.45 3.94
N ASN A 4 17.62 18.33 5.10
CA ASN A 4 18.98 17.81 5.17
C ASN A 4 19.00 16.30 4.99
N ALA A 5 20.05 15.78 4.36
CA ALA A 5 20.16 14.33 4.11
C ALA A 5 20.17 13.48 5.40
N GLY A 6 20.58 14.06 6.54
CA GLY A 6 20.47 13.41 7.86
C GLY A 6 19.02 13.22 8.36
N GLU A 7 18.06 13.89 7.75
CA GLU A 7 16.62 13.81 8.09
C GLU A 7 15.87 12.78 7.25
N ILE A 8 16.53 12.16 6.26
CA ILE A 8 15.91 11.13 5.42
C ILE A 8 15.48 9.93 6.27
N ARG A 9 14.24 9.47 6.05
CA ARG A 9 13.67 8.29 6.72
C ARG A 9 13.06 7.34 5.68
N VAL A 10 12.96 6.08 6.03
CA VAL A 10 12.29 5.05 5.23
C VAL A 10 10.83 5.46 4.97
N GLY A 11 10.36 5.26 3.74
CA GLY A 11 9.03 5.65 3.28
C GLY A 11 8.93 7.07 2.72
N MET A 12 9.93 7.95 2.95
CA MET A 12 9.94 9.28 2.35
C MET A 12 10.06 9.20 0.82
N LEU A 13 9.46 10.16 0.15
CA LEU A 13 9.63 10.37 -1.28
C LEU A 13 10.61 11.53 -1.51
N LEU A 14 11.60 11.28 -2.35
CA LEU A 14 12.63 12.25 -2.72
C LEU A 14 12.59 12.50 -4.23
N GLU A 15 12.73 13.76 -4.60
CA GLU A 15 13.04 14.14 -5.98
C GLU A 15 14.56 14.08 -6.17
N HIS A 16 15.01 13.21 -7.04
CA HIS A 16 16.42 13.06 -7.32
C HIS A 16 16.65 12.63 -8.77
N LYS A 17 17.61 13.26 -9.46
CA LYS A 17 17.95 12.99 -10.86
C LYS A 17 16.71 12.99 -11.79
N ASN A 18 15.84 13.98 -11.62
CA ASN A 18 14.59 14.15 -12.38
C ASN A 18 13.63 12.96 -12.31
N ASP A 19 13.62 12.25 -11.18
CA ASP A 19 12.72 11.14 -10.90
C ASP A 19 12.23 11.17 -9.46
N LEU A 20 11.12 10.47 -9.19
CA LEU A 20 10.55 10.35 -7.87
C LEU A 20 10.96 9.00 -7.27
N TRP A 21 11.60 9.06 -6.09
CA TRP A 21 12.19 7.92 -5.42
C TRP A 21 11.59 7.69 -4.05
N GLN A 22 11.15 6.47 -3.78
CA GLN A 22 10.76 6.04 -2.45
C GLN A 22 11.96 5.48 -1.69
N VAL A 23 12.23 5.99 -0.50
CA VAL A 23 13.30 5.51 0.37
C VAL A 23 12.92 4.15 0.95
N LEU A 24 13.66 3.11 0.60
CA LEU A 24 13.48 1.75 1.11
C LEU A 24 14.31 1.50 2.38
N LYS A 25 15.56 2.03 2.40
CA LYS A 25 16.48 1.85 3.51
C LYS A 25 17.36 3.07 3.65
N THR A 26 17.68 3.43 4.88
CA THR A 26 18.63 4.49 5.17
C THR A 26 19.57 4.06 6.30
N GLN A 27 20.84 4.35 6.15
CA GLN A 27 21.86 4.13 7.16
C GLN A 27 22.68 5.39 7.32
N TYR A 28 22.70 5.92 8.55
CA TYR A 28 23.50 7.08 8.88
C TYR A 28 24.87 6.63 9.41
N VAL A 29 25.94 7.11 8.79
CA VAL A 29 27.31 6.74 9.16
C VAL A 29 28.05 8.00 9.56
N LYS A 30 28.61 7.98 10.78
CA LYS A 30 29.49 9.04 11.32
C LYS A 30 30.90 8.45 11.52
N PRO A 31 31.80 8.53 10.54
CA PRO A 31 33.17 8.02 10.68
C PRO A 31 33.94 8.87 11.71
N GLY A 32 34.94 8.28 12.35
CA GLY A 32 35.78 8.98 13.35
C GLY A 32 36.59 10.13 12.78
N LYS A 33 36.94 10.06 11.49
CA LYS A 33 37.55 11.14 10.69
C LYS A 33 36.76 11.34 9.42
N GLY A 34 36.33 12.58 9.14
CA GLY A 34 35.52 12.96 7.96
C GLY A 34 34.09 13.33 8.32
N GLY A 35 33.34 13.82 7.35
CA GLY A 35 31.95 14.24 7.50
C GLY A 35 30.99 13.04 7.58
N ALA A 36 29.94 13.18 8.38
CA ALA A 36 28.86 12.20 8.42
C ALA A 36 28.10 12.14 7.09
N PHE A 37 27.58 10.96 6.75
CA PHE A 37 26.81 10.77 5.52
C PHE A 37 25.64 9.81 5.76
N ALA A 38 24.59 9.95 4.93
CA ALA A 38 23.48 9.03 4.83
C ALA A 38 23.65 8.16 3.58
N GLN A 39 23.65 6.86 3.75
CA GLN A 39 23.55 5.90 2.65
C GLN A 39 22.11 5.50 2.48
N VAL A 40 21.52 5.77 1.32
CA VAL A 40 20.09 5.64 1.07
C VAL A 40 19.86 4.68 -0.10
N GLU A 41 19.13 3.59 0.18
CA GLU A 41 18.57 2.73 -0.85
C GLU A 41 17.16 3.22 -1.16
N MET A 42 16.88 3.48 -2.41
CA MET A 42 15.59 3.99 -2.87
C MET A 42 15.18 3.34 -4.19
N LYS A 43 13.87 3.34 -4.43
CA LYS A 43 13.24 2.75 -5.62
C LYS A 43 12.50 3.84 -6.39
N SER A 44 12.75 3.92 -7.69
CA SER A 44 11.99 4.78 -8.59
C SER A 44 10.54 4.33 -8.66
N LEU A 45 9.61 5.26 -8.49
CA LEU A 45 8.18 5.00 -8.69
C LEU A 45 7.80 4.88 -10.16
N ASN A 46 8.54 5.58 -11.05
CA ASN A 46 8.26 5.59 -12.48
C ASN A 46 8.87 4.38 -13.21
N LYS A 47 10.13 4.03 -12.87
CA LYS A 47 10.93 3.05 -13.61
C LYS A 47 11.05 1.70 -12.92
N ASN A 48 10.59 1.59 -11.68
CA ASN A 48 10.69 0.39 -10.83
C ASN A 48 12.14 -0.09 -10.59
N THR A 49 13.15 0.77 -10.83
CA THR A 49 14.56 0.51 -10.61
C THR A 49 14.99 0.91 -9.20
N LYS A 50 16.02 0.26 -8.67
CA LYS A 50 16.62 0.61 -7.39
C LYS A 50 17.89 1.44 -7.60
N LEU A 51 18.14 2.38 -6.68
CA LEU A 51 19.32 3.22 -6.61
C LEU A 51 19.85 3.25 -5.19
N ASN A 52 21.16 3.08 -5.04
CA ASN A 52 21.87 3.35 -3.81
C ASN A 52 22.65 4.65 -3.97
N GLU A 53 22.33 5.64 -3.16
CA GLU A 53 22.99 6.95 -3.21
C GLU A 53 23.56 7.31 -1.84
N ARG A 54 24.65 8.06 -1.86
CA ARG A 54 25.35 8.52 -0.66
C ARG A 54 25.28 10.04 -0.61
N PHE A 55 24.58 10.57 0.38
CA PHE A 55 24.46 12.01 0.64
C PHE A 55 25.31 12.41 1.84
N ARG A 56 26.03 13.53 1.76
CA ARG A 56 26.65 14.13 2.93
C ARG A 56 25.54 14.59 3.89
N SER A 57 25.73 14.47 5.21
CA SER A 57 24.69 14.83 6.17
C SER A 57 24.21 16.28 6.09
N SER A 58 25.09 17.18 5.65
CA SER A 58 24.81 18.60 5.41
C SER A 58 24.25 18.89 4.01
N GLU A 59 24.21 17.90 3.14
CA GLU A 59 23.66 18.04 1.79
C GLU A 59 22.15 18.20 1.85
N THR A 60 21.61 19.09 1.04
CA THR A 60 20.19 19.34 0.95
C THR A 60 19.57 18.46 -0.13
N VAL A 61 18.52 17.74 0.21
CA VAL A 61 17.73 16.92 -0.73
C VAL A 61 16.31 17.46 -0.83
N GLU A 62 15.69 17.26 -1.98
CA GLU A 62 14.31 17.67 -2.21
C GLU A 62 13.37 16.56 -1.79
N LYS A 63 12.60 16.77 -0.70
CA LYS A 63 11.50 15.89 -0.30
C LYS A 63 10.26 16.25 -1.12
N ALA A 64 9.68 15.28 -1.83
CA ALA A 64 8.45 15.46 -2.57
C ALA A 64 7.28 15.76 -1.63
N SER A 65 6.46 16.74 -2.01
CA SER A 65 5.21 17.05 -1.32
C SER A 65 4.08 16.34 -2.05
N LEU A 66 3.33 15.52 -1.33
CA LEU A 66 2.16 14.84 -1.87
C LEU A 66 0.91 15.58 -1.47
N ASN A 67 -0.06 15.59 -2.38
CA ASN A 67 -1.42 16.00 -2.08
C ASN A 67 -2.29 14.75 -1.96
N GLU A 68 -2.94 14.57 -0.82
CA GLU A 68 -3.85 13.45 -0.56
C GLU A 68 -5.28 13.92 -0.67
N VAL A 69 -6.06 13.21 -1.48
CA VAL A 69 -7.48 13.48 -1.70
C VAL A 69 -8.27 12.18 -1.55
N ASN A 70 -9.40 12.28 -0.85
CA ASN A 70 -10.30 11.13 -0.68
C ASN A 70 -11.22 10.99 -1.88
N TYR A 71 -11.34 9.76 -2.35
CA TYR A 71 -12.20 9.35 -3.45
C TYR A 71 -13.05 8.16 -3.05
N ASN A 72 -14.21 8.00 -3.68
CA ASN A 72 -15.03 6.81 -3.58
C ASN A 72 -14.85 5.96 -4.84
N TYR A 73 -14.66 4.67 -4.66
CA TYR A 73 -14.59 3.74 -5.78
C TYR A 73 -15.95 3.61 -6.46
N LEU A 74 -15.97 3.61 -7.80
CA LEU A 74 -17.17 3.44 -8.63
C LEU A 74 -17.23 2.06 -9.26
N TYR A 75 -16.35 1.82 -10.23
CA TYR A 75 -16.30 0.59 -11.02
C TYR A 75 -14.91 0.39 -11.63
N GLU A 76 -14.75 -0.71 -12.35
CA GLU A 76 -13.52 -1.01 -13.10
C GLU A 76 -13.83 -1.38 -14.56
N ASP A 77 -12.84 -1.19 -15.42
CA ASP A 77 -12.76 -1.78 -16.75
C ASP A 77 -11.59 -2.79 -16.82
N GLU A 78 -11.19 -3.18 -18.03
CA GLU A 78 -10.07 -4.11 -18.25
C GLU A 78 -8.76 -3.63 -17.61
N ASN A 79 -8.46 -2.33 -17.66
CA ASN A 79 -7.14 -1.76 -17.35
C ASN A 79 -7.13 -0.83 -16.16
N ASN A 80 -8.27 -0.23 -15.80
CA ASN A 80 -8.38 0.85 -14.85
C ASN A 80 -9.46 0.61 -13.80
N TYR A 81 -9.27 1.27 -12.65
CA TYR A 81 -10.28 1.52 -11.65
C TYR A 81 -10.75 2.98 -11.74
N PHE A 82 -12.04 3.23 -11.58
CA PHE A 82 -12.65 4.55 -11.63
C PHE A 82 -13.11 4.99 -10.25
N PHE A 83 -12.79 6.24 -9.93
CA PHE A 83 -13.09 6.83 -8.64
C PHE A 83 -13.73 8.19 -8.83
N ILE A 84 -14.52 8.64 -7.84
CA ILE A 84 -15.17 9.95 -7.82
C ILE A 84 -14.81 10.69 -6.53
N GLU A 85 -14.46 11.96 -6.65
CA GLU A 85 -14.30 12.80 -5.47
C GLU A 85 -15.68 13.24 -4.97
N PRO A 86 -16.04 12.95 -3.69
CA PRO A 86 -17.40 13.19 -3.20
C PRO A 86 -17.81 14.65 -3.07
N LYS A 87 -16.84 15.59 -3.12
CA LYS A 87 -17.11 17.04 -3.00
C LYS A 87 -17.23 17.72 -4.36
N SER A 88 -16.29 17.48 -5.26
CA SER A 88 -16.25 18.11 -6.59
C SER A 88 -16.99 17.31 -7.65
N PHE A 89 -17.28 16.03 -7.38
CA PHE A 89 -17.81 15.06 -8.34
C PHE A 89 -16.90 14.82 -9.55
N GLU A 90 -15.63 15.20 -9.45
CA GLU A 90 -14.63 14.89 -10.46
C GLU A 90 -14.29 13.40 -10.43
N GLN A 91 -14.25 12.81 -11.62
CA GLN A 91 -13.88 11.42 -11.79
C GLN A 91 -12.43 11.31 -12.24
N ILE A 92 -11.74 10.32 -11.68
CA ILE A 92 -10.39 9.96 -12.10
C ILE A 92 -10.32 8.48 -12.44
N GLU A 93 -9.40 8.15 -13.36
CA GLU A 93 -9.05 6.77 -13.69
C GLU A 93 -7.64 6.46 -13.15
N ILE A 94 -7.48 5.28 -12.57
CA ILE A 94 -6.21 4.80 -12.03
C ILE A 94 -5.93 3.41 -12.58
N LYS A 95 -4.75 3.23 -13.16
CA LYS A 95 -4.33 1.94 -13.73
C LYS A 95 -4.29 0.84 -12.66
N LYS A 96 -4.79 -0.34 -13.00
CA LYS A 96 -4.81 -1.52 -12.10
C LYS A 96 -3.45 -1.90 -11.55
N ASN A 97 -2.37 -1.70 -12.31
CA ASN A 97 -1.02 -1.98 -11.87
C ASN A 97 -0.53 -1.08 -10.73
N LEU A 98 -1.10 0.12 -10.54
CA LEU A 98 -0.74 1.01 -9.45
C LEU A 98 -1.26 0.49 -8.10
N ILE A 99 -2.44 -0.10 -8.08
CA ILE A 99 -3.09 -0.64 -6.88
C ILE A 99 -2.67 -2.10 -6.63
N GLY A 100 -2.46 -2.87 -7.70
CA GLY A 100 -2.10 -4.28 -7.63
C GLY A 100 -3.22 -5.15 -7.07
N GLU A 101 -2.86 -6.23 -6.36
CA GLU A 101 -3.85 -7.19 -5.82
C GLU A 101 -4.84 -6.60 -4.82
N LYS A 102 -4.47 -5.52 -4.13
CA LYS A 102 -5.38 -4.81 -3.23
C LYS A 102 -6.61 -4.25 -3.94
N GLY A 103 -6.53 -4.03 -5.25
CA GLY A 103 -7.66 -3.59 -6.06
C GLY A 103 -8.85 -4.54 -6.00
N LYS A 104 -8.64 -5.83 -5.76
CA LYS A 104 -9.71 -6.81 -5.56
C LYS A 104 -10.55 -6.57 -4.30
N LEU A 105 -10.03 -5.79 -3.35
CA LEU A 105 -10.74 -5.40 -2.12
C LEU A 105 -11.64 -4.18 -2.32
N LEU A 106 -11.58 -3.53 -3.48
CA LEU A 106 -12.44 -2.40 -3.80
C LEU A 106 -13.89 -2.87 -3.95
N THR A 107 -14.76 -2.20 -3.22
CA THR A 107 -16.22 -2.40 -3.30
C THR A 107 -16.87 -1.06 -3.60
N GLU A 108 -18.04 -1.08 -4.24
CA GLU A 108 -18.76 0.13 -4.61
C GLU A 108 -18.90 1.10 -3.43
N ASN A 109 -18.60 2.37 -3.67
CA ASN A 109 -18.56 3.45 -2.69
C ASN A 109 -17.49 3.33 -1.58
N LEU A 110 -16.54 2.39 -1.67
CA LEU A 110 -15.45 2.33 -0.71
C LEU A 110 -14.60 3.61 -0.81
N GLU A 111 -14.44 4.30 0.33
CA GLU A 111 -13.57 5.47 0.41
C GLU A 111 -12.10 5.03 0.43
N VAL A 112 -11.30 5.65 -0.42
CA VAL A 112 -9.85 5.45 -0.52
C VAL A 112 -9.15 6.81 -0.47
N SER A 113 -7.89 6.83 -0.04
CA SER A 113 -7.04 8.02 -0.15
C SER A 113 -6.11 7.88 -1.35
N VAL A 114 -6.12 8.85 -2.25
CA VAL A 114 -5.25 8.90 -3.42
C VAL A 114 -4.20 9.98 -3.20
N SER A 115 -2.93 9.58 -3.28
CA SER A 115 -1.81 10.53 -3.20
C SER A 115 -1.37 10.95 -4.58
N PHE A 116 -1.27 12.26 -4.76
CA PHE A 116 -0.85 12.90 -6.02
C PHE A 116 0.51 13.58 -5.87
N TYR A 117 1.30 13.48 -6.91
CA TYR A 117 2.50 14.25 -7.13
C TYR A 117 2.40 14.93 -8.50
N ASN A 118 2.47 16.28 -8.53
CA ASN A 118 2.27 17.07 -9.75
C ASN A 118 1.02 16.63 -10.55
N GLU A 119 -0.12 16.54 -9.86
CA GLU A 119 -1.44 16.14 -10.41
C GLU A 119 -1.51 14.69 -10.92
N LEU A 120 -0.44 13.92 -10.84
CA LEU A 120 -0.42 12.50 -11.21
C LEU A 120 -0.67 11.61 -9.98
N PRO A 121 -1.59 10.66 -10.05
CA PRO A 121 -1.81 9.71 -8.97
C PRO A 121 -0.61 8.76 -8.87
N ILE A 122 -0.04 8.62 -7.66
CA ILE A 122 1.14 7.80 -7.41
C ILE A 122 0.89 6.65 -6.44
N SER A 123 -0.12 6.75 -5.59
CA SER A 123 -0.55 5.66 -4.73
C SER A 123 -2.03 5.77 -4.39
N VAL A 124 -2.63 4.61 -4.09
CA VAL A 124 -3.99 4.51 -3.58
C VAL A 124 -3.94 3.70 -2.28
N ASP A 125 -4.38 4.31 -1.20
CA ASP A 125 -4.43 3.70 0.11
C ASP A 125 -5.88 3.38 0.47
N LEU A 126 -6.15 2.08 0.64
CA LEU A 126 -7.43 1.57 1.09
C LEU A 126 -7.56 1.77 2.62
N PRO A 127 -8.79 1.76 3.16
CA PRO A 127 -9.00 1.67 4.61
C PRO A 127 -8.19 0.51 5.18
N LYS A 128 -7.70 0.65 6.40
CA LYS A 128 -6.84 -0.38 7.03
C LYS A 128 -7.51 -1.75 7.11
N GLN A 129 -8.82 -1.78 7.11
CA GLN A 129 -9.63 -2.98 7.25
C GLN A 129 -10.84 -2.88 6.32
N VAL A 130 -11.17 -4.00 5.69
CA VAL A 130 -12.39 -4.16 4.88
C VAL A 130 -13.09 -5.46 5.25
N VAL A 131 -14.41 -5.49 5.06
CA VAL A 131 -15.21 -6.70 5.27
C VAL A 131 -15.38 -7.40 3.93
N CYS A 132 -15.06 -8.69 3.91
CA CYS A 132 -15.24 -9.56 2.75
C CYS A 132 -16.01 -10.81 3.15
N LYS A 133 -16.70 -11.42 2.17
CA LYS A 133 -17.42 -12.66 2.38
C LYS A 133 -16.57 -13.85 1.94
N ILE A 134 -16.57 -14.92 2.73
CA ILE A 134 -15.97 -16.18 2.34
C ILE A 134 -16.84 -16.85 1.27
N GLU A 135 -16.28 -17.10 0.10
CA GLU A 135 -16.96 -17.81 -0.98
C GLU A 135 -16.81 -19.33 -0.79
N THR A 136 -15.57 -19.78 -0.64
CA THR A 136 -15.25 -21.20 -0.43
C THR A 136 -14.16 -21.38 0.62
N THR A 137 -14.28 -22.44 1.41
CA THR A 137 -13.26 -22.91 2.34
C THR A 137 -13.52 -24.38 2.66
N ASP A 138 -12.53 -25.07 3.21
CA ASP A 138 -12.69 -26.43 3.72
C ASP A 138 -13.72 -26.48 4.86
N ALA A 139 -14.38 -27.61 5.00
CA ALA A 139 -15.39 -27.81 6.07
C ALA A 139 -14.78 -27.54 7.45
N ALA A 140 -15.57 -26.95 8.35
CA ALA A 140 -15.17 -26.75 9.72
C ALA A 140 -15.05 -28.12 10.43
N LEU A 141 -13.84 -28.45 10.90
CA LEU A 141 -13.60 -29.66 11.67
C LEU A 141 -14.07 -29.44 13.10
N LYS A 142 -15.20 -30.00 13.46
CA LYS A 142 -15.71 -29.99 14.84
C LYS A 142 -14.80 -30.87 15.71
N GLY A 143 -14.22 -30.31 16.77
CA GLY A 143 -13.51 -31.04 17.80
C GLY A 143 -11.98 -30.98 17.79
N GLN A 144 -11.37 -30.18 16.93
CA GLN A 144 -9.93 -29.89 17.06
C GLN A 144 -9.70 -28.74 18.04
N THR A 145 -8.81 -29.00 19.00
CA THR A 145 -8.34 -28.01 19.99
C THR A 145 -7.64 -26.84 19.33
N VAL A 146 -7.55 -25.72 20.05
CA VAL A 146 -7.02 -24.38 19.68
C VAL A 146 -5.64 -24.32 18.99
N SER A 147 -4.99 -25.47 18.78
CA SER A 147 -3.71 -25.60 18.07
C SER A 147 -3.84 -25.99 16.60
N SER A 148 -5.04 -26.02 16.03
CA SER A 148 -5.21 -26.37 14.63
C SER A 148 -4.73 -25.23 13.71
N SER A 149 -3.96 -25.62 12.71
CA SER A 149 -3.42 -24.73 11.67
C SER A 149 -4.54 -23.99 10.94
N TYR A 150 -4.29 -22.76 10.54
CA TYR A 150 -5.17 -22.03 9.64
C TYR A 150 -5.44 -22.86 8.37
N LYS A 151 -6.61 -22.67 7.79
CA LYS A 151 -7.03 -23.34 6.55
C LYS A 151 -7.19 -22.34 5.41
N PRO A 152 -7.03 -22.75 4.15
CA PRO A 152 -7.23 -21.87 3.02
C PRO A 152 -8.71 -21.51 2.85
N ALA A 153 -8.96 -20.27 2.45
CA ALA A 153 -10.27 -19.79 2.08
C ALA A 153 -10.16 -18.83 0.89
N THR A 154 -11.16 -18.87 0.02
CA THR A 154 -11.29 -17.94 -1.10
C THR A 154 -12.39 -16.94 -0.78
N LEU A 155 -12.08 -15.66 -0.90
CA LEU A 155 -13.05 -14.58 -0.75
C LEU A 155 -13.90 -14.41 -2.01
N ASN A 156 -15.05 -13.79 -1.89
CA ASN A 156 -15.97 -13.49 -3.00
C ASN A 156 -15.35 -12.61 -4.12
N ASN A 157 -14.22 -11.98 -3.86
CA ASN A 157 -13.42 -11.20 -4.82
C ASN A 157 -12.26 -12.00 -5.44
N GLY A 158 -12.17 -13.30 -5.19
CA GLY A 158 -11.15 -14.21 -5.72
C GLY A 158 -9.79 -14.15 -5.02
N LEU A 159 -9.65 -13.43 -3.91
CA LEU A 159 -8.44 -13.48 -3.09
C LEU A 159 -8.41 -14.74 -2.22
N ASN A 160 -7.23 -15.36 -2.12
CA ASN A 160 -6.98 -16.49 -1.23
C ASN A 160 -6.31 -16.00 0.06
N ILE A 161 -6.88 -16.40 1.18
CA ILE A 161 -6.39 -16.06 2.52
C ILE A 161 -6.33 -17.29 3.41
N GLN A 162 -5.66 -17.16 4.54
CA GLN A 162 -5.68 -18.17 5.59
C GLN A 162 -6.64 -17.74 6.69
N VAL A 163 -7.54 -18.65 7.10
CA VAL A 163 -8.56 -18.38 8.12
C VAL A 163 -8.53 -19.46 9.22
N PRO A 164 -9.00 -19.14 10.43
CA PRO A 164 -9.16 -20.14 11.48
C PRO A 164 -10.09 -21.29 11.08
N PRO A 165 -9.96 -22.48 11.69
CA PRO A 165 -10.73 -23.68 11.32
C PRO A 165 -12.25 -23.54 11.45
N PHE A 166 -12.72 -22.65 12.33
CA PHE A 166 -14.16 -22.44 12.60
C PHE A 166 -14.87 -21.56 11.56
N ILE A 167 -14.14 -20.93 10.65
CA ILE A 167 -14.73 -20.11 9.58
C ILE A 167 -15.38 -21.02 8.53
N GLU A 168 -16.57 -20.63 8.07
CA GLU A 168 -17.37 -21.36 7.11
C GLU A 168 -17.63 -20.53 5.84
N ALA A 169 -17.98 -21.17 4.75
CA ALA A 169 -18.44 -20.49 3.54
C ALA A 169 -19.69 -19.68 3.86
N GLY A 170 -19.74 -18.44 3.35
CA GLY A 170 -20.81 -17.49 3.63
C GLY A 170 -20.55 -16.56 4.81
N ASP A 171 -19.53 -16.85 5.64
CA ASP A 171 -19.13 -15.97 6.73
C ASP A 171 -18.56 -14.64 6.21
N GLU A 172 -18.85 -13.57 6.92
CA GLU A 172 -18.20 -12.27 6.71
C GLU A 172 -16.97 -12.17 7.63
N VAL A 173 -15.87 -11.76 7.06
CA VAL A 173 -14.59 -11.65 7.76
C VAL A 173 -13.96 -10.29 7.51
N MET A 174 -13.28 -9.78 8.51
CA MET A 174 -12.50 -8.54 8.43
C MET A 174 -11.08 -8.86 8.01
N ILE A 175 -10.62 -8.16 6.97
CA ILE A 175 -9.31 -8.34 6.35
C ILE A 175 -8.46 -7.09 6.58
N ASP A 176 -7.18 -7.27 6.96
CA ASP A 176 -6.20 -6.20 6.95
C ASP A 176 -5.74 -5.95 5.51
N THR A 177 -5.96 -4.74 4.99
CA THR A 177 -5.67 -4.40 3.59
C THR A 177 -4.17 -4.25 3.30
N ARG A 178 -3.32 -4.18 4.33
CA ARG A 178 -1.87 -3.98 4.17
C ARG A 178 -1.15 -5.27 3.79
N ASN A 179 -1.55 -6.39 4.42
CA ASN A 179 -0.94 -7.71 4.26
C ASN A 179 -1.92 -8.78 3.73
N LEU A 180 -3.20 -8.41 3.52
CA LEU A 180 -4.27 -9.28 3.04
C LEU A 180 -4.55 -10.47 4.00
N GLU A 181 -4.47 -10.21 5.29
CA GLU A 181 -4.65 -11.24 6.32
C GLU A 181 -5.98 -11.11 7.04
N TYR A 182 -6.50 -12.25 7.47
CA TYR A 182 -7.68 -12.35 8.32
C TYR A 182 -7.42 -11.68 9.69
N ILE A 183 -8.36 -10.87 10.15
CA ILE A 183 -8.33 -10.26 11.49
C ILE A 183 -9.32 -10.96 12.42
N LYS A 184 -10.58 -10.98 12.04
CA LYS A 184 -11.68 -11.55 12.84
C LYS A 184 -12.91 -11.84 11.98
N LYS A 185 -13.83 -12.63 12.51
CA LYS A 185 -15.19 -12.76 11.99
C LYS A 185 -15.97 -11.49 12.30
N ASN A 186 -16.74 -10.99 11.34
CA ASN A 186 -17.56 -9.78 11.47
C ASN A 186 -18.85 -10.08 12.20
#